data_7eefdcfefd56e67fe19b2db68baa703d
#
_entry.id   7eefdcfefd56e67fe19b2db68baa703d
#
_cell.length_a   1.000
_cell.length_b   1.000
_cell.length_c   1.000
_cell.angle_alpha   90.00
_cell.angle_beta   90.00
_cell.angle_gamma   90.00
#
_symmetry.space_group_name_H-M   'P 1'
#
loop_
_entity.id
_entity.type
_entity.pdbx_description
1 polymer ?
#
loop_
_entity_poly.entity_id
_entity_poly.type
_entity_poly.pdbx_seq_one_letter_code
_entity_poly.pdbx_strand_id
1 'polypeptide(L)'
;MIIKRLFAVLFAVAAVCSCASSSRDSRWSEEKAWKWYSERDWPVGCDYIPAYAGNQLEMWQEDTFSPDSIDRELGWAQELGFNTLRVFLHHVLWQSDKEGFKSRISKFLDIASSHGISTMFVFLDDCWCESYAPGTQPEPVPGQHNSVWCKDPGIEYFGPCGSGCLYAQDTTSIVNVLEAYVTDIVSTFKDDSRIFAWDLYNEPGGGQDPDRYWERSFPLLKDVFSWARKVNPSQPLTAGVWNSRLHEMNAWQLANSDIITYHTYAPLESHKEMVDTLSRYSRPMVCTEYMARTEGSTFQTILPMLKEAGVGAINWGFVSGKSNTIFSWETITHPCETPEPELWFHDILRKDGTPYSSDETDLIKRLTLSRQ
;
A
#
# COMPACT_ATOMS: atom_id res chain seq x y z
N MET A 1 33.53 -28.66 75.78
CA MET A 1 32.26 -27.90 75.72
C MET A 1 32.45 -26.82 74.67
N ILE A 2 32.04 -27.12 73.42
CA ILE A 2 32.27 -26.28 72.22
C ILE A 2 30.92 -25.74 71.70
N ILE A 3 30.76 -24.44 71.79
CA ILE A 3 29.56 -23.71 71.35
C ILE A 3 29.65 -23.50 69.85
N LYS A 4 28.75 -24.14 69.11
CA LYS A 4 28.56 -23.87 67.64
C LYS A 4 27.69 -22.62 67.47
N ARG A 5 28.26 -21.58 66.90
CA ARG A 5 27.48 -20.40 66.39
C ARG A 5 26.97 -20.70 65.02
N LEU A 6 25.64 -20.71 64.82
CA LEU A 6 24.97 -20.73 63.56
C LEU A 6 24.93 -19.29 63.02
N PHE A 7 25.53 -19.06 61.86
CA PHE A 7 25.30 -17.85 61.05
C PHE A 7 24.14 -18.09 60.10
N ALA A 8 23.03 -17.41 60.33
CA ALA A 8 21.94 -17.34 59.37
C ALA A 8 22.26 -16.24 58.31
N VAL A 9 22.47 -16.63 57.06
CA VAL A 9 22.61 -15.71 55.94
C VAL A 9 21.23 -15.49 55.36
N LEU A 10 20.66 -14.29 55.57
CA LEU A 10 19.47 -13.83 54.88
C LEU A 10 19.83 -13.46 53.43
N PHE A 11 19.37 -14.23 52.44
CA PHE A 11 19.32 -13.83 51.04
C PHE A 11 18.13 -12.91 50.84
N ALA A 12 18.35 -11.62 50.70
CA ALA A 12 17.36 -10.68 50.19
C ALA A 12 17.32 -10.84 48.66
N VAL A 13 16.27 -11.50 48.15
CA VAL A 13 15.95 -11.50 46.70
C VAL A 13 15.34 -10.15 46.39
N ALA A 14 16.13 -9.26 45.81
CA ALA A 14 15.64 -8.04 45.20
C ALA A 14 14.93 -8.44 43.89
N ALA A 15 13.61 -8.47 43.92
CA ALA A 15 12.80 -8.54 42.69
C ALA A 15 12.98 -7.22 41.92
N VAL A 16 13.85 -7.23 40.93
CA VAL A 16 13.94 -6.15 39.96
C VAL A 16 12.70 -6.26 39.09
N CYS A 17 11.62 -5.53 39.42
CA CYS A 17 10.55 -5.24 38.50
C CYS A 17 11.15 -4.38 37.37
N SER A 18 11.57 -5.04 36.29
CA SER A 18 11.84 -4.38 35.04
C SER A 18 10.50 -3.90 34.49
N CYS A 19 10.11 -2.67 34.83
CA CYS A 19 9.11 -1.95 34.09
C CYS A 19 9.71 -1.71 32.70
N ALA A 20 9.47 -2.64 31.78
CA ALA A 20 9.63 -2.34 30.37
C ALA A 20 8.64 -1.20 30.06
N SER A 21 9.15 0.03 30.03
CA SER A 21 8.46 1.14 29.37
C SER A 21 8.28 0.70 27.92
N SER A 22 7.07 0.27 27.55
CA SER A 22 6.72 0.13 26.15
C SER A 22 6.86 1.52 25.55
N SER A 23 7.96 1.77 24.85
CA SER A 23 8.15 3.02 24.14
C SER A 23 6.99 3.11 23.15
N ARG A 24 6.24 4.22 23.17
CA ARG A 24 5.12 4.47 22.25
C ARG A 24 5.53 4.43 20.78
N ASP A 25 6.83 4.40 20.52
CA ASP A 25 7.46 4.45 19.20
C ASP A 25 7.95 3.09 18.68
N SER A 26 7.54 1.98 19.29
CA SER A 26 8.03 0.66 18.90
C SER A 26 7.10 -0.02 17.88
N ARG A 27 7.69 -0.81 16.96
CA ARG A 27 7.00 -1.78 16.11
C ARG A 27 6.08 -2.68 16.97
N TRP A 28 4.93 -3.06 16.47
CA TRP A 28 4.06 -4.03 17.14
C TRP A 28 4.78 -5.33 17.46
N SER A 29 4.45 -5.97 18.57
CA SER A 29 4.88 -7.34 18.81
C SER A 29 4.26 -8.29 17.78
N GLU A 30 4.88 -9.46 17.59
CA GLU A 30 4.34 -10.50 16.73
C GLU A 30 2.94 -10.93 17.18
N GLU A 31 2.76 -11.10 18.49
CA GLU A 31 1.48 -11.44 19.10
C GLU A 31 0.39 -10.40 18.76
N LYS A 32 0.71 -9.10 18.91
CA LYS A 32 -0.24 -8.03 18.55
C LYS A 32 -0.61 -8.06 17.08
N ALA A 33 0.38 -8.25 16.18
CA ALA A 33 0.15 -8.29 14.76
C ALA A 33 -0.71 -9.50 14.35
N TRP A 34 -0.43 -10.69 14.88
CA TRP A 34 -1.20 -11.88 14.61
C TRP A 34 -2.61 -11.82 15.21
N LYS A 35 -2.77 -11.28 16.43
CA LYS A 35 -4.09 -11.04 17.00
C LYS A 35 -4.92 -10.13 16.11
N TRP A 36 -4.35 -9.00 15.70
CA TRP A 36 -5.02 -8.05 14.81
C TRP A 36 -5.43 -8.70 13.49
N TYR A 37 -4.59 -9.54 12.89
CA TYR A 37 -4.88 -10.22 11.61
C TYR A 37 -5.96 -11.31 11.77
N SER A 38 -5.88 -12.11 12.82
CA SER A 38 -6.81 -13.21 13.08
C SER A 38 -8.23 -12.78 13.48
N GLU A 39 -8.43 -11.53 13.86
CA GLU A 39 -9.73 -10.94 14.15
C GLU A 39 -10.47 -10.46 12.88
N ARG A 40 -9.91 -10.70 11.70
CA ARG A 40 -10.43 -10.28 10.39
C ARG A 40 -10.66 -11.46 9.47
N ASP A 41 -11.61 -11.30 8.55
CA ASP A 41 -11.71 -12.19 7.41
C ASP A 41 -10.43 -12.07 6.55
N TRP A 42 -10.13 -13.08 5.75
CA TRP A 42 -9.01 -13.08 4.83
C TRP A 42 -9.03 -11.80 3.96
N PRO A 43 -8.02 -10.92 4.06
CA PRO A 43 -8.00 -9.68 3.31
C PRO A 43 -7.84 -9.96 1.81
N VAL A 44 -8.82 -9.56 1.03
CA VAL A 44 -8.83 -9.75 -0.42
C VAL A 44 -9.46 -8.55 -1.11
N GLY A 45 -8.84 -8.09 -2.20
CA GLY A 45 -9.34 -6.94 -2.93
C GLY A 45 -8.34 -6.43 -3.97
N CYS A 46 -8.34 -5.13 -4.19
CA CYS A 46 -7.52 -4.53 -5.24
C CYS A 46 -6.92 -3.18 -4.83
N ASP A 47 -5.87 -2.78 -5.53
CA ASP A 47 -5.49 -1.37 -5.63
C ASP A 47 -6.58 -0.65 -6.41
N TYR A 48 -7.11 0.42 -5.83
CA TYR A 48 -8.29 1.08 -6.37
C TYR A 48 -8.00 2.53 -6.75
N ILE A 49 -8.29 2.81 -8.00
CA ILE A 49 -8.52 4.14 -8.54
C ILE A 49 -9.81 4.09 -9.36
N PRO A 50 -10.74 5.07 -9.19
CA PRO A 50 -11.98 5.04 -9.96
C PRO A 50 -11.73 5.22 -11.46
N ALA A 51 -12.53 4.58 -12.29
CA ALA A 51 -12.36 4.56 -13.74
C ALA A 51 -12.32 5.96 -14.39
N TYR A 52 -12.88 6.97 -13.72
CA TYR A 52 -12.85 8.35 -14.21
C TYR A 52 -11.52 9.07 -13.99
N ALA A 53 -10.67 8.58 -13.08
CA ALA A 53 -9.43 9.23 -12.68
C ALA A 53 -8.21 8.54 -13.31
N GLY A 54 -7.30 9.34 -13.85
CA GLY A 54 -6.02 8.87 -14.37
C GLY A 54 -4.92 8.84 -13.33
N ASN A 55 -5.10 9.58 -12.21
CA ASN A 55 -4.13 9.67 -11.13
C ASN A 55 -4.80 10.05 -9.79
N GLN A 56 -4.00 10.09 -8.74
CA GLN A 56 -4.44 10.41 -7.37
C GLN A 56 -5.04 11.81 -7.27
N LEU A 57 -4.54 12.79 -8.04
CA LEU A 57 -5.05 14.15 -8.01
C LEU A 57 -6.47 14.20 -8.56
N GLU A 58 -6.72 13.59 -9.72
CA GLU A 58 -8.06 13.55 -10.32
C GLU A 58 -9.05 12.76 -9.44
N MET A 59 -8.59 11.74 -8.72
CA MET A 59 -9.44 11.01 -7.78
C MET A 59 -9.92 11.88 -6.63
N TRP A 60 -9.03 12.72 -6.08
CA TRP A 60 -9.27 13.33 -4.77
C TRP A 60 -9.53 14.84 -4.78
N GLN A 61 -9.38 15.55 -5.91
CA GLN A 61 -9.69 16.99 -6.00
C GLN A 61 -11.20 17.24 -5.81
N GLU A 62 -11.55 18.44 -5.27
CA GLU A 62 -12.94 18.82 -4.98
C GLU A 62 -13.83 18.78 -6.23
N ASP A 63 -13.30 19.27 -7.35
CA ASP A 63 -14.03 19.41 -8.62
C ASP A 63 -14.18 18.08 -9.40
N THR A 64 -13.40 17.06 -9.06
CA THR A 64 -13.42 15.75 -9.76
C THR A 64 -13.85 14.59 -8.86
N PHE A 65 -13.82 14.75 -7.54
CA PHE A 65 -14.24 13.70 -6.61
C PHE A 65 -15.71 13.32 -6.82
N SER A 66 -15.95 12.06 -7.23
CA SER A 66 -17.27 11.56 -7.57
C SER A 66 -17.74 10.42 -6.65
N PRO A 67 -18.43 10.73 -5.55
CA PRO A 67 -18.97 9.72 -4.62
C PRO A 67 -19.85 8.69 -5.31
N ASP A 68 -20.70 9.09 -6.26
CA ASP A 68 -21.62 8.20 -6.96
C ASP A 68 -20.89 7.18 -7.85
N SER A 69 -19.79 7.60 -8.48
CA SER A 69 -18.96 6.68 -9.28
C SER A 69 -18.22 5.69 -8.37
N ILE A 70 -17.68 6.17 -7.25
CA ILE A 70 -17.01 5.34 -6.26
C ILE A 70 -17.98 4.33 -5.66
N ASP A 71 -19.17 4.75 -5.23
CA ASP A 71 -20.19 3.89 -4.65
C ASP A 71 -20.59 2.76 -5.61
N ARG A 72 -20.82 3.10 -6.88
CA ARG A 72 -21.15 2.10 -7.92
C ARG A 72 -20.04 1.07 -8.10
N GLU A 73 -18.77 1.53 -8.23
CA GLU A 73 -17.63 0.63 -8.46
C GLU A 73 -17.35 -0.22 -7.22
N LEU A 74 -17.49 0.32 -6.00
CA LEU A 74 -17.34 -0.46 -4.77
C LEU A 74 -18.49 -1.45 -4.56
N GLY A 75 -19.68 -1.18 -5.11
CA GLY A 75 -20.75 -2.17 -5.22
C GLY A 75 -20.30 -3.38 -6.05
N TRP A 76 -19.62 -3.20 -7.18
CA TRP A 76 -19.05 -4.30 -7.96
C TRP A 76 -17.93 -5.04 -7.20
N ALA A 77 -17.11 -4.32 -6.44
CA ALA A 77 -16.10 -4.95 -5.58
C ALA A 77 -16.74 -5.84 -4.51
N GLN A 78 -17.81 -5.37 -3.87
CA GLN A 78 -18.61 -6.15 -2.93
C GLN A 78 -19.19 -7.42 -3.58
N GLU A 79 -19.71 -7.32 -4.80
CA GLU A 79 -20.25 -8.47 -5.56
C GLU A 79 -19.18 -9.53 -5.88
N LEU A 80 -17.92 -9.14 -5.97
CA LEU A 80 -16.77 -10.03 -6.10
C LEU A 80 -16.30 -10.58 -4.74
N GLY A 81 -16.89 -10.11 -3.63
CA GLY A 81 -16.48 -10.47 -2.27
C GLY A 81 -15.17 -9.82 -1.80
N PHE A 82 -14.76 -8.72 -2.42
CA PHE A 82 -13.65 -7.92 -1.95
C PHE A 82 -14.01 -7.22 -0.63
N ASN A 83 -13.08 -7.23 0.31
CA ASN A 83 -13.25 -6.65 1.65
C ASN A 83 -12.14 -5.67 2.04
N THR A 84 -11.15 -5.50 1.19
CA THR A 84 -10.01 -4.61 1.44
C THR A 84 -9.60 -3.91 0.15
N LEU A 85 -9.43 -2.59 0.20
CA LEU A 85 -8.86 -1.80 -0.89
C LEU A 85 -7.55 -1.18 -0.46
N ARG A 86 -6.62 -1.01 -1.40
CA ARG A 86 -5.42 -0.19 -1.25
C ARG A 86 -5.56 1.06 -2.12
N VAL A 87 -5.44 2.25 -1.52
CA VAL A 87 -5.81 3.52 -2.15
C VAL A 87 -4.75 4.57 -1.87
N PHE A 88 -4.30 5.24 -2.92
CA PHE A 88 -3.22 6.21 -2.86
C PHE A 88 -3.73 7.61 -2.53
N LEU A 89 -3.07 8.26 -1.58
CA LEU A 89 -3.23 9.67 -1.25
C LEU A 89 -2.16 10.50 -1.97
N HIS A 90 -2.19 11.85 -1.79
CA HIS A 90 -1.14 12.72 -2.33
C HIS A 90 -1.04 14.01 -1.52
N HIS A 91 0.20 14.37 -1.10
CA HIS A 91 0.43 15.51 -0.20
C HIS A 91 -0.03 16.85 -0.76
N VAL A 92 0.05 17.04 -2.07
CA VAL A 92 -0.31 18.33 -2.70
C VAL A 92 -1.79 18.66 -2.55
N LEU A 93 -2.65 17.64 -2.47
CA LEU A 93 -4.07 17.82 -2.23
C LEU A 93 -4.35 18.24 -0.80
N TRP A 94 -3.65 17.62 0.15
CA TRP A 94 -3.69 18.04 1.54
C TRP A 94 -3.15 19.46 1.69
N GLN A 95 -2.06 19.81 1.02
CA GLN A 95 -1.48 21.16 1.08
C GLN A 95 -2.41 22.22 0.52
N SER A 96 -3.16 21.90 -0.55
CA SER A 96 -4.09 22.82 -1.21
C SER A 96 -5.39 23.04 -0.44
N ASP A 97 -5.94 21.98 0.18
CA ASP A 97 -7.25 21.99 0.85
C ASP A 97 -7.30 20.92 1.95
N LYS A 98 -6.69 21.20 3.09
CA LYS A 98 -6.56 20.23 4.20
C LYS A 98 -7.88 19.67 4.68
N GLU A 99 -8.83 20.54 4.98
CA GLU A 99 -10.11 20.11 5.57
C GLU A 99 -11.01 19.44 4.55
N GLY A 100 -11.05 19.96 3.31
CA GLY A 100 -11.80 19.33 2.22
C GLY A 100 -11.21 17.97 1.86
N PHE A 101 -9.88 17.82 1.80
CA PHE A 101 -9.24 16.55 1.54
C PHE A 101 -9.55 15.50 2.63
N LYS A 102 -9.47 15.86 3.92
CA LYS A 102 -9.88 14.98 5.03
C LYS A 102 -11.36 14.62 4.96
N SER A 103 -12.21 15.56 4.59
CA SER A 103 -13.65 15.32 4.40
C SER A 103 -13.92 14.32 3.27
N ARG A 104 -13.19 14.42 2.14
CA ARG A 104 -13.30 13.46 1.01
C ARG A 104 -12.78 12.07 1.40
N ILE A 105 -11.67 11.98 2.15
CA ILE A 105 -11.19 10.71 2.73
C ILE A 105 -12.27 10.09 3.63
N SER A 106 -12.87 10.87 4.54
CA SER A 106 -13.94 10.36 5.40
C SER A 106 -15.16 9.90 4.60
N LYS A 107 -15.55 10.65 3.55
CA LYS A 107 -16.65 10.26 2.66
C LYS A 107 -16.36 8.98 1.90
N PHE A 108 -15.12 8.81 1.41
CA PHE A 108 -14.69 7.57 0.77
C PHE A 108 -14.76 6.38 1.74
N LEU A 109 -14.28 6.56 2.98
CA LEU A 109 -14.35 5.53 4.02
C LEU A 109 -15.80 5.16 4.37
N ASP A 110 -16.74 6.13 4.38
CA ASP A 110 -18.16 5.86 4.56
C ASP A 110 -18.70 4.97 3.45
N ILE A 111 -18.38 5.28 2.19
CA ILE A 111 -18.81 4.50 1.03
C ILE A 111 -18.20 3.08 1.10
N ALA A 112 -16.89 2.96 1.25
CA ALA A 112 -16.21 1.66 1.31
C ALA A 112 -16.78 0.80 2.45
N SER A 113 -16.95 1.38 3.64
CA SER A 113 -17.52 0.67 4.79
C SER A 113 -18.97 0.24 4.57
N SER A 114 -19.78 1.00 3.82
CA SER A 114 -21.15 0.61 3.49
C SER A 114 -21.22 -0.65 2.61
N HIS A 115 -20.15 -0.92 1.86
CA HIS A 115 -19.95 -2.14 1.08
C HIS A 115 -19.17 -3.24 1.83
N GLY A 116 -18.91 -3.07 3.15
CA GLY A 116 -18.16 -4.03 3.95
C GLY A 116 -16.65 -4.05 3.64
N ILE A 117 -16.12 -2.97 3.06
CA ILE A 117 -14.74 -2.86 2.62
C ILE A 117 -13.96 -1.95 3.56
N SER A 118 -12.79 -2.42 4.02
CA SER A 118 -11.80 -1.62 4.74
C SER A 118 -10.73 -1.07 3.78
N THR A 119 -10.04 -0.01 4.17
CA THR A 119 -9.10 0.69 3.28
C THR A 119 -7.69 0.71 3.85
N MET A 120 -6.71 0.30 3.05
CA MET A 120 -5.29 0.59 3.26
C MET A 120 -4.94 1.85 2.48
N PHE A 121 -4.53 2.91 3.16
CA PHE A 121 -4.06 4.12 2.49
C PHE A 121 -2.57 4.12 2.27
N VAL A 122 -2.15 4.52 1.05
CA VAL A 122 -0.75 4.72 0.68
C VAL A 122 -0.42 6.21 0.74
N PHE A 123 0.67 6.59 1.43
CA PHE A 123 1.07 7.98 1.57
C PHE A 123 2.01 8.45 0.46
N LEU A 124 3.18 7.84 0.37
CA LEU A 124 4.24 8.22 -0.57
C LEU A 124 4.38 7.18 -1.68
N ASP A 125 4.86 7.61 -2.85
CA ASP A 125 4.92 6.74 -4.03
C ASP A 125 6.07 7.15 -4.96
N ASP A 126 6.97 6.23 -5.29
CA ASP A 126 8.07 6.45 -6.23
C ASP A 126 7.74 6.12 -7.70
N CYS A 127 6.47 5.88 -8.05
CA CYS A 127 5.95 5.63 -9.40
C CYS A 127 5.04 6.79 -9.83
N TRP A 128 5.01 7.24 -11.02
CA TRP A 128 5.74 7.20 -12.27
C TRP A 128 6.22 8.60 -12.64
N CYS A 129 5.25 9.58 -12.79
CA CYS A 129 5.53 10.95 -13.23
C CYS A 129 5.99 11.82 -12.06
N GLU A 130 7.15 12.46 -12.23
CA GLU A 130 7.74 13.32 -11.20
C GLU A 130 7.12 14.73 -11.17
N SER A 131 6.45 15.13 -12.24
CA SER A 131 5.87 16.48 -12.38
C SER A 131 4.36 16.41 -12.40
N TYR A 132 3.73 17.14 -11.51
CA TYR A 132 2.29 17.23 -11.35
C TYR A 132 1.89 18.61 -10.82
N ALA A 133 0.62 18.96 -10.96
CA ALA A 133 0.04 20.15 -10.36
C ALA A 133 -1.44 19.92 -10.07
N PRO A 134 -2.01 20.57 -9.02
CA PRO A 134 -3.46 20.61 -8.82
C PRO A 134 -4.17 21.26 -10.01
N GLY A 135 -5.44 20.95 -10.18
CA GLY A 135 -6.28 21.45 -11.26
C GLY A 135 -6.54 20.39 -12.33
N THR A 136 -6.84 20.82 -13.54
CA THR A 136 -7.15 19.90 -14.65
C THR A 136 -5.98 18.97 -14.91
N GLN A 137 -6.22 17.66 -14.76
CA GLN A 137 -5.20 16.67 -15.02
C GLN A 137 -5.06 16.39 -16.54
N PRO A 138 -3.86 16.01 -17.00
CA PRO A 138 -3.68 15.66 -18.39
C PRO A 138 -4.48 14.40 -18.73
N GLU A 139 -4.98 14.35 -19.99
CA GLU A 139 -5.56 13.10 -20.49
C GLU A 139 -4.46 12.05 -20.65
N PRO A 140 -4.74 10.78 -20.32
CA PRO A 140 -3.78 9.71 -20.48
C PRO A 140 -3.40 9.52 -21.95
N VAL A 141 -2.15 9.13 -22.19
CA VAL A 141 -1.69 8.78 -23.54
C VAL A 141 -2.43 7.52 -23.99
N PRO A 142 -3.12 7.55 -25.13
CA PRO A 142 -3.85 6.38 -25.61
C PRO A 142 -2.93 5.17 -25.78
N GLY A 143 -3.36 4.00 -25.31
CA GLY A 143 -2.61 2.76 -25.42
C GLY A 143 -1.37 2.67 -24.53
N GLN A 144 -1.13 3.61 -23.61
CA GLN A 144 0.02 3.62 -22.72
C GLN A 144 -0.42 3.35 -21.27
N HIS A 145 0.23 2.37 -20.65
CA HIS A 145 0.03 2.01 -19.26
C HIS A 145 0.33 3.17 -18.33
N ASN A 146 -0.65 3.54 -17.50
CA ASN A 146 -0.51 4.41 -16.32
C ASN A 146 0.26 5.73 -16.56
N SER A 147 0.06 6.31 -17.75
CA SER A 147 0.89 7.39 -18.30
C SER A 147 0.82 8.73 -17.57
N VAL A 148 -0.18 8.91 -16.70
CA VAL A 148 -0.41 10.16 -15.94
C VAL A 148 -0.40 9.97 -14.43
N TRP A 149 -0.01 8.79 -13.95
CA TRP A 149 0.12 8.50 -12.52
C TRP A 149 1.18 9.38 -11.88
N CYS A 150 0.90 9.94 -10.70
CA CYS A 150 1.77 10.91 -10.05
C CYS A 150 2.61 10.27 -8.93
N LYS A 151 3.91 10.53 -8.96
CA LYS A 151 4.84 10.23 -7.87
C LYS A 151 4.57 11.14 -6.67
N ASP A 152 4.74 10.66 -5.44
CA ASP A 152 4.61 11.45 -4.21
C ASP A 152 5.74 11.15 -3.21
N PRO A 153 6.68 12.07 -2.92
CA PRO A 153 6.86 13.36 -3.56
C PRO A 153 7.52 13.24 -4.95
N GLY A 154 7.39 14.29 -5.77
CA GLY A 154 7.95 14.34 -7.10
C GLY A 154 9.26 15.13 -7.19
N ILE A 155 9.33 15.96 -8.24
CA ILE A 155 10.51 16.75 -8.61
C ILE A 155 10.99 17.66 -7.48
N GLU A 156 10.12 18.16 -6.62
CA GLU A 156 10.45 19.03 -5.49
C GLU A 156 11.32 18.33 -4.43
N TYR A 157 11.30 16.99 -4.41
CA TYR A 157 12.15 16.18 -3.54
C TYR A 157 13.29 15.55 -4.32
N PHE A 158 13.00 14.91 -5.45
CA PHE A 158 13.98 14.15 -6.22
C PHE A 158 14.83 15.04 -7.15
N GLY A 159 14.38 16.24 -7.47
CA GLY A 159 15.00 17.10 -8.48
C GLY A 159 14.63 16.69 -9.91
N PRO A 160 15.01 17.51 -10.92
CA PRO A 160 14.64 17.28 -12.29
C PRO A 160 15.22 15.98 -12.86
N CYS A 161 14.40 15.25 -13.62
CA CYS A 161 14.78 14.02 -14.29
C CYS A 161 16.06 14.21 -15.16
N GLY A 162 17.02 13.30 -15.02
CA GLY A 162 18.27 13.34 -15.78
C GLY A 162 19.35 14.26 -15.27
N SER A 163 19.10 15.07 -14.24
CA SER A 163 20.17 15.85 -13.60
C SER A 163 20.90 14.99 -12.57
N GLY A 164 22.24 14.96 -12.62
CA GLY A 164 23.05 14.40 -11.53
C GLY A 164 22.94 15.21 -10.23
N CYS A 165 21.89 16.02 -10.09
CA CYS A 165 21.65 17.00 -9.04
C CYS A 165 20.76 16.50 -7.90
N LEU A 166 20.46 15.20 -7.81
CA LEU A 166 19.70 14.61 -6.70
C LEU A 166 20.19 15.03 -5.31
N TYR A 167 21.48 15.34 -5.20
CA TYR A 167 22.12 15.68 -3.93
C TYR A 167 22.26 17.19 -3.66
N ALA A 168 22.03 18.05 -4.65
CA ALA A 168 22.26 19.50 -4.55
C ALA A 168 21.01 20.28 -4.11
N GLN A 169 19.84 19.66 -4.11
CA GLN A 169 18.58 20.33 -3.79
C GLN A 169 18.37 20.38 -2.27
N ASP A 170 18.04 21.57 -1.74
CA ASP A 170 17.54 21.71 -0.38
C ASP A 170 16.10 21.18 -0.30
N THR A 171 15.93 20.06 0.37
CA THR A 171 14.63 19.38 0.53
C THR A 171 13.94 19.70 1.85
N THR A 172 14.52 20.59 2.68
CA THR A 172 13.98 20.88 4.02
C THR A 172 12.52 21.33 3.98
N SER A 173 12.18 22.17 3.01
CA SER A 173 10.80 22.69 2.89
C SER A 173 9.80 21.59 2.59
N ILE A 174 10.07 20.71 1.61
CA ILE A 174 9.15 19.63 1.24
C ILE A 174 9.09 18.56 2.33
N VAL A 175 10.20 18.22 2.97
CA VAL A 175 10.20 17.27 4.10
C VAL A 175 9.31 17.75 5.24
N ASN A 176 9.36 19.06 5.59
CA ASN A 176 8.46 19.63 6.61
C ASN A 176 6.99 19.55 6.19
N VAL A 177 6.67 19.73 4.90
CA VAL A 177 5.31 19.56 4.37
C VAL A 177 4.86 18.12 4.49
N LEU A 178 5.72 17.15 4.11
CA LEU A 178 5.41 15.73 4.20
C LEU A 178 5.22 15.26 5.65
N GLU A 179 6.06 15.73 6.59
CA GLU A 179 5.86 15.45 8.02
C GLU A 179 4.51 15.96 8.52
N ALA A 180 4.17 17.20 8.17
CA ALA A 180 2.89 17.79 8.56
C ALA A 180 1.70 17.04 7.94
N TYR A 181 1.79 16.65 6.67
CA TYR A 181 0.78 15.88 5.95
C TYR A 181 0.52 14.52 6.59
N VAL A 182 1.58 13.71 6.74
CA VAL A 182 1.47 12.37 7.32
C VAL A 182 0.95 12.43 8.75
N THR A 183 1.51 13.34 9.54
CA THR A 183 1.11 13.51 10.95
C THR A 183 -0.35 13.94 11.09
N ASP A 184 -0.83 14.89 10.26
CA ASP A 184 -2.21 15.37 10.30
C ASP A 184 -3.21 14.28 9.87
N ILE A 185 -2.97 13.61 8.74
CA ILE A 185 -3.85 12.54 8.25
C ILE A 185 -3.89 11.37 9.23
N VAL A 186 -2.72 10.86 9.66
CA VAL A 186 -2.70 9.75 10.63
C VAL A 186 -3.36 10.15 11.95
N SER A 187 -3.13 11.38 12.46
CA SER A 187 -3.75 11.85 13.70
C SER A 187 -5.26 11.98 13.58
N THR A 188 -5.76 12.42 12.43
CA THR A 188 -7.20 12.58 12.18
C THR A 188 -7.91 11.23 12.21
N PHE A 189 -7.29 10.18 11.65
CA PHE A 189 -7.92 8.87 11.46
C PHE A 189 -7.28 7.74 12.31
N LYS A 190 -6.45 8.04 13.29
CA LYS A 190 -5.67 7.06 14.07
C LYS A 190 -6.47 5.96 14.75
N ASP A 191 -7.74 6.22 15.07
CA ASP A 191 -8.63 5.26 15.75
C ASP A 191 -9.82 4.84 14.86
N ASP A 192 -9.76 5.14 13.55
CA ASP A 192 -10.81 4.83 12.61
C ASP A 192 -10.76 3.35 12.20
N SER A 193 -11.77 2.58 12.60
CA SER A 193 -11.85 1.13 12.35
C SER A 193 -12.10 0.77 10.88
N ARG A 194 -12.49 1.73 10.03
CA ARG A 194 -12.65 1.55 8.58
C ARG A 194 -11.31 1.44 7.85
N ILE A 195 -10.22 1.87 8.50
CA ILE A 195 -8.88 1.78 7.95
C ILE A 195 -8.25 0.45 8.34
N PHE A 196 -7.84 -0.32 7.32
CA PHE A 196 -7.14 -1.59 7.46
C PHE A 196 -5.70 -1.39 7.93
N ALA A 197 -4.94 -0.57 7.24
CA ALA A 197 -3.53 -0.32 7.52
C ALA A 197 -3.08 1.01 6.89
N TRP A 198 -1.91 1.49 7.30
CA TRP A 198 -1.20 2.60 6.68
C TRP A 198 0.02 2.04 5.93
N ASP A 199 -0.02 2.11 4.61
CA ASP A 199 1.12 1.85 3.74
C ASP A 199 1.88 3.16 3.52
N LEU A 200 3.03 3.27 4.17
CA LEU A 200 3.69 4.54 4.31
C LEU A 200 4.46 4.97 3.06
N TYR A 201 4.86 3.99 2.23
CA TYR A 201 5.61 4.29 1.02
C TYR A 201 5.48 3.16 -0.02
N ASN A 202 4.88 3.47 -1.16
CA ASN A 202 4.83 2.57 -2.30
C ASN A 202 6.17 2.54 -3.03
N GLU A 203 6.71 1.35 -3.23
CA GLU A 203 7.89 1.06 -4.06
C GLU A 203 9.05 2.05 -3.86
N PRO A 204 9.48 2.31 -2.61
CA PRO A 204 10.57 3.24 -2.36
C PRO A 204 11.85 2.78 -3.08
N GLY A 205 12.54 3.72 -3.68
CA GLY A 205 13.72 3.47 -4.51
C GLY A 205 13.46 3.61 -6.01
N GLY A 206 12.20 3.88 -6.39
CA GLY A 206 11.78 4.15 -7.77
C GLY A 206 11.42 2.91 -8.57
N GLY A 207 10.23 2.89 -9.15
CA GLY A 207 9.69 1.78 -9.91
C GLY A 207 10.54 1.40 -11.14
N GLN A 208 11.05 2.37 -11.90
CA GLN A 208 11.82 2.11 -13.14
C GLN A 208 13.33 2.14 -12.96
N ASP A 209 13.85 2.95 -12.04
CA ASP A 209 15.30 3.13 -11.83
C ASP A 209 15.64 3.17 -10.33
N PRO A 210 15.62 2.02 -9.65
CA PRO A 210 15.92 1.95 -8.23
C PRO A 210 17.35 2.40 -7.89
N ASP A 211 18.31 2.25 -8.80
CA ASP A 211 19.70 2.68 -8.58
C ASP A 211 19.82 4.22 -8.51
N ARG A 212 18.84 4.94 -9.07
CA ARG A 212 18.79 6.40 -9.05
C ARG A 212 18.16 6.98 -7.79
N TYR A 213 17.09 6.33 -7.28
CA TYR A 213 16.24 6.95 -6.26
C TYR A 213 16.50 6.44 -4.83
N TRP A 214 17.06 5.24 -4.66
CA TRP A 214 17.16 4.59 -3.35
C TRP A 214 17.85 5.44 -2.27
N GLU A 215 18.88 6.23 -2.63
CA GLU A 215 19.62 7.08 -1.69
C GLU A 215 18.78 8.22 -1.10
N ARG A 216 17.74 8.66 -1.82
CA ARG A 216 16.75 9.63 -1.33
C ARG A 216 15.56 8.98 -0.68
N SER A 217 15.04 7.93 -1.29
CA SER A 217 13.86 7.24 -0.80
C SER A 217 14.10 6.56 0.54
N PHE A 218 15.28 6.02 0.78
CA PHE A 218 15.56 5.29 2.01
C PHE A 218 15.60 6.19 3.27
N PRO A 219 16.22 7.37 3.30
CA PRO A 219 16.06 8.31 4.39
C PRO A 219 14.59 8.72 4.60
N LEU A 220 13.87 9.07 3.54
CA LEU A 220 12.48 9.48 3.61
C LEU A 220 11.56 8.36 4.12
N LEU A 221 11.82 7.11 3.74
CA LEU A 221 11.13 5.94 4.29
C LEU A 221 11.28 5.86 5.81
N LYS A 222 12.48 6.10 6.35
CA LYS A 222 12.72 6.12 7.80
C LYS A 222 11.97 7.26 8.47
N ASP A 223 11.97 8.42 7.84
CA ASP A 223 11.30 9.62 8.35
C ASP A 223 9.77 9.42 8.41
N VAL A 224 9.15 8.93 7.36
CA VAL A 224 7.69 8.72 7.33
C VAL A 224 7.23 7.69 8.36
N PHE A 225 8.02 6.62 8.58
CA PHE A 225 7.76 5.69 9.68
C PHE A 225 7.86 6.36 11.05
N SER A 226 8.89 7.19 11.26
CA SER A 226 9.08 7.94 12.51
C SER A 226 7.90 8.88 12.79
N TRP A 227 7.44 9.62 11.77
CA TRP A 227 6.30 10.54 11.91
C TRP A 227 5.01 9.79 12.26
N ALA A 228 4.69 8.74 11.51
CA ALA A 228 3.48 7.95 11.76
C ALA A 228 3.52 7.23 13.12
N ARG A 229 4.69 6.69 13.52
CA ARG A 229 4.87 6.04 14.84
C ARG A 229 4.63 6.98 16.01
N LYS A 230 5.11 8.22 15.94
CA LYS A 230 4.88 9.23 16.98
C LYS A 230 3.38 9.49 17.22
N VAL A 231 2.56 9.38 16.19
CA VAL A 231 1.09 9.48 16.32
C VAL A 231 0.49 8.27 17.02
N ASN A 232 1.11 7.10 16.88
CA ASN A 232 0.70 5.84 17.50
C ASN A 232 -0.75 5.43 17.12
N PRO A 233 -1.04 5.21 15.83
CA PRO A 233 -2.37 4.80 15.38
C PRO A 233 -2.72 3.39 15.85
N SER A 234 -4.03 3.09 15.90
CA SER A 234 -4.54 1.75 16.21
C SER A 234 -4.37 0.75 15.05
N GLN A 235 -4.16 1.25 13.84
CA GLN A 235 -3.90 0.46 12.64
C GLN A 235 -2.39 0.15 12.50
N PRO A 236 -2.02 -0.96 11.84
CA PRO A 236 -0.62 -1.28 11.59
C PRO A 236 0.01 -0.35 10.56
N LEU A 237 1.31 -0.11 10.72
CA LEU A 237 2.15 0.60 9.75
C LEU A 237 2.96 -0.41 8.94
N THR A 238 3.06 -0.18 7.64
CA THR A 238 3.82 -1.03 6.72
C THR A 238 4.42 -0.21 5.58
N ALA A 239 5.35 -0.81 4.84
CA ALA A 239 5.78 -0.42 3.50
C ALA A 239 6.29 -1.67 2.80
N GLY A 240 5.75 -1.97 1.62
CA GLY A 240 5.97 -3.23 0.91
C GLY A 240 7.39 -3.41 0.38
N VAL A 241 7.96 -4.61 0.54
CA VAL A 241 9.17 -5.00 -0.18
C VAL A 241 8.79 -5.39 -1.61
N TRP A 242 9.52 -4.89 -2.61
CA TRP A 242 9.14 -5.06 -4.02
C TRP A 242 10.30 -5.38 -4.96
N ASN A 243 11.51 -4.92 -4.66
CA ASN A 243 12.67 -5.10 -5.51
C ASN A 243 13.81 -5.79 -4.76
N SER A 244 14.18 -6.99 -5.19
CA SER A 244 15.22 -7.80 -4.55
C SER A 244 16.61 -7.17 -4.55
N ARG A 245 16.89 -6.17 -5.41
CA ARG A 245 18.17 -5.45 -5.45
C ARG A 245 18.36 -4.49 -4.28
N LEU A 246 17.29 -4.05 -3.64
CA LEU A 246 17.28 -3.07 -2.54
C LEU A 246 17.47 -3.75 -1.17
N HIS A 247 18.51 -4.58 -1.03
CA HIS A 247 18.70 -5.46 0.13
C HIS A 247 18.65 -4.74 1.48
N GLU A 248 19.33 -3.60 1.62
CA GLU A 248 19.37 -2.86 2.89
C GLU A 248 18.01 -2.25 3.23
N MET A 249 17.34 -1.65 2.24
CA MET A 249 16.01 -1.07 2.39
C MET A 249 14.98 -2.16 2.71
N ASN A 250 14.98 -3.29 1.97
CA ASN A 250 14.09 -4.43 2.24
C ASN A 250 14.27 -4.97 3.66
N ALA A 251 15.52 -5.16 4.10
CA ALA A 251 15.80 -5.62 5.46
C ALA A 251 15.25 -4.64 6.51
N TRP A 252 15.36 -3.33 6.24
CA TRP A 252 14.82 -2.30 7.12
C TRP A 252 13.29 -2.29 7.14
N GLN A 253 12.62 -2.39 5.97
CA GLN A 253 11.15 -2.48 5.86
C GLN A 253 10.63 -3.68 6.66
N LEU A 254 11.22 -4.87 6.47
CA LEU A 254 10.86 -6.09 7.19
C LEU A 254 11.10 -5.99 8.70
N ALA A 255 12.10 -5.23 9.13
CA ALA A 255 12.38 -5.01 10.55
C ALA A 255 11.47 -3.98 11.22
N ASN A 256 10.85 -3.06 10.49
CA ASN A 256 10.11 -1.93 11.05
C ASN A 256 8.60 -1.96 10.78
N SER A 257 8.12 -2.71 9.80
CA SER A 257 6.70 -2.87 9.50
C SER A 257 5.98 -3.74 10.55
N ASP A 258 4.77 -3.38 10.94
CA ASP A 258 3.96 -4.14 11.89
C ASP A 258 3.44 -5.44 11.29
N ILE A 259 3.01 -5.39 10.04
CA ILE A 259 2.68 -6.51 9.17
C ILE A 259 3.60 -6.46 7.95
N ILE A 260 3.83 -7.58 7.31
CA ILE A 260 4.65 -7.62 6.09
C ILE A 260 3.74 -7.40 4.88
N THR A 261 4.06 -6.39 4.08
CA THR A 261 3.50 -6.22 2.74
C THR A 261 4.59 -6.43 1.69
N TYR A 262 4.18 -6.89 0.50
CA TYR A 262 5.12 -7.12 -0.59
C TYR A 262 4.41 -7.07 -1.95
N HIS A 263 5.20 -6.78 -3.00
CA HIS A 263 4.74 -6.83 -4.39
C HIS A 263 5.49 -7.94 -5.14
N THR A 264 4.78 -8.70 -5.93
CA THR A 264 5.39 -9.57 -6.92
C THR A 264 4.42 -9.92 -8.03
N TYR A 265 4.84 -9.67 -9.25
CA TYR A 265 4.12 -10.05 -10.46
C TYR A 265 4.71 -11.33 -11.11
N ALA A 266 5.48 -12.06 -10.33
CA ALA A 266 6.11 -13.30 -10.78
C ALA A 266 5.10 -14.45 -10.94
N PRO A 267 5.37 -15.43 -11.80
CA PRO A 267 4.58 -16.64 -11.91
C PRO A 267 4.62 -17.48 -10.60
N LEU A 268 3.69 -18.43 -10.51
CA LEU A 268 3.35 -19.19 -9.29
C LEU A 268 4.55 -19.66 -8.47
N GLU A 269 5.52 -20.32 -9.09
CA GLU A 269 6.63 -20.93 -8.34
C GLU A 269 7.54 -19.86 -7.69
N SER A 270 7.86 -18.79 -8.42
CA SER A 270 8.66 -17.69 -7.85
C SER A 270 7.86 -16.90 -6.79
N HIS A 271 6.54 -16.80 -6.94
CA HIS A 271 5.70 -16.19 -5.92
C HIS A 271 5.67 -17.04 -4.64
N LYS A 272 5.58 -18.36 -4.74
CA LYS A 272 5.69 -19.27 -3.58
C LYS A 272 7.03 -19.11 -2.86
N GLU A 273 8.14 -19.04 -3.60
CA GLU A 273 9.47 -18.79 -3.03
C GLU A 273 9.53 -17.47 -2.24
N MET A 274 8.85 -16.43 -2.71
CA MET A 274 8.73 -15.17 -1.99
C MET A 274 7.94 -15.35 -0.68
N VAL A 275 6.78 -16.00 -0.72
CA VAL A 275 5.97 -16.32 0.46
C VAL A 275 6.76 -17.12 1.48
N ASP A 276 7.46 -18.18 1.05
CA ASP A 276 8.30 -19.01 1.91
C ASP A 276 9.45 -18.21 2.56
N THR A 277 10.03 -17.28 1.80
CA THR A 277 11.09 -16.42 2.30
C THR A 277 10.57 -15.45 3.36
N LEU A 278 9.44 -14.80 3.11
CA LEU A 278 8.85 -13.81 4.01
C LEU A 278 8.21 -14.44 5.25
N SER A 279 7.72 -15.68 5.17
CA SER A 279 7.13 -16.39 6.31
C SER A 279 8.09 -16.56 7.50
N ARG A 280 9.42 -16.53 7.24
CA ARG A 280 10.47 -16.63 8.26
C ARG A 280 10.48 -15.45 9.24
N TYR A 281 9.82 -14.36 8.91
CA TYR A 281 9.70 -13.18 9.80
C TYR A 281 8.56 -13.29 10.82
N SER A 282 7.81 -14.39 10.82
CA SER A 282 6.76 -14.71 11.82
C SER A 282 5.70 -13.60 11.96
N ARG A 283 5.29 -12.95 10.86
CA ARG A 283 4.29 -11.89 10.86
C ARG A 283 3.19 -12.14 9.83
N PRO A 284 1.98 -11.59 10.05
CA PRO A 284 0.96 -11.59 9.00
C PRO A 284 1.49 -10.97 7.71
N MET A 285 1.11 -11.53 6.59
CA MET A 285 1.54 -11.09 5.26
C MET A 285 0.35 -10.68 4.40
N VAL A 286 0.55 -9.62 3.62
CA VAL A 286 -0.37 -9.19 2.57
C VAL A 286 0.44 -8.94 1.29
N CYS A 287 0.11 -9.64 0.21
CA CYS A 287 0.58 -9.28 -1.12
C CYS A 287 -0.25 -8.08 -1.58
N THR A 288 0.37 -6.91 -1.61
CA THR A 288 -0.29 -5.64 -1.90
C THR A 288 -0.28 -5.27 -3.38
N GLU A 289 0.47 -6.02 -4.19
CA GLU A 289 0.38 -5.97 -5.65
C GLU A 289 0.75 -7.32 -6.26
N TYR A 290 -0.14 -7.86 -7.05
CA TYR A 290 0.07 -9.01 -7.94
C TYR A 290 -0.89 -8.90 -9.13
N MET A 291 -0.91 -9.87 -9.97
CA MET A 291 -1.77 -9.99 -11.15
C MET A 291 -1.29 -9.12 -12.34
N ALA A 292 -0.50 -9.75 -13.18
CA ALA A 292 -0.07 -9.25 -14.47
C ALA A 292 -0.11 -10.42 -15.45
N ARG A 293 -1.14 -10.48 -16.30
CA ARG A 293 -1.44 -11.69 -17.10
C ARG A 293 -0.31 -12.05 -18.05
N THR A 294 0.36 -11.07 -18.65
CA THR A 294 1.49 -11.33 -19.57
C THR A 294 2.72 -11.87 -18.84
N GLU A 295 2.85 -11.59 -17.54
CA GLU A 295 3.97 -12.06 -16.70
C GLU A 295 3.70 -13.43 -16.07
N GLY A 296 2.51 -14.01 -16.31
CA GLY A 296 2.11 -15.30 -15.74
C GLY A 296 1.62 -15.23 -14.29
N SER A 297 1.50 -14.03 -13.73
CA SER A 297 0.83 -13.77 -12.45
C SER A 297 -0.67 -13.59 -12.70
N THR A 298 -1.45 -14.64 -12.48
CA THR A 298 -2.87 -14.67 -12.83
C THR A 298 -3.76 -15.02 -11.62
N PHE A 299 -5.04 -14.67 -11.68
CA PHE A 299 -6.00 -15.07 -10.64
C PHE A 299 -6.06 -16.58 -10.49
N GLN A 300 -6.00 -17.34 -11.59
CA GLN A 300 -6.10 -18.79 -11.59
C GLN A 300 -4.98 -19.47 -10.82
N THR A 301 -3.78 -18.89 -10.83
CA THR A 301 -2.60 -19.48 -10.21
C THR A 301 -2.28 -18.88 -8.86
N ILE A 302 -2.36 -17.56 -8.72
CA ILE A 302 -1.87 -16.86 -7.54
C ILE A 302 -2.92 -16.76 -6.44
N LEU A 303 -4.18 -16.41 -6.76
CA LEU A 303 -5.20 -16.15 -5.74
C LEU A 303 -5.50 -17.36 -4.86
N PRO A 304 -5.66 -18.61 -5.40
CA PRO A 304 -5.83 -19.81 -4.57
C PRO A 304 -4.61 -20.07 -3.66
N MET A 305 -3.39 -19.86 -4.16
CA MET A 305 -2.16 -20.06 -3.41
C MET A 305 -2.07 -19.09 -2.24
N LEU A 306 -2.37 -17.80 -2.45
CA LEU A 306 -2.37 -16.79 -1.37
C LEU A 306 -3.41 -17.13 -0.30
N LYS A 307 -4.61 -17.56 -0.71
CA LYS A 307 -5.65 -17.99 0.22
C LYS A 307 -5.20 -19.21 1.06
N GLU A 308 -4.65 -20.24 0.42
CA GLU A 308 -4.12 -21.42 1.11
C GLU A 308 -3.02 -21.09 2.10
N ALA A 309 -2.13 -20.15 1.74
CA ALA A 309 -1.06 -19.67 2.60
C ALA A 309 -1.53 -18.71 3.71
N GLY A 310 -2.80 -18.30 3.74
CA GLY A 310 -3.32 -17.30 4.69
C GLY A 310 -2.73 -15.91 4.48
N VAL A 311 -2.23 -15.60 3.28
CA VAL A 311 -1.66 -14.31 2.89
C VAL A 311 -2.76 -13.44 2.29
N GLY A 312 -2.92 -12.20 2.75
CA GLY A 312 -3.85 -11.24 2.13
C GLY A 312 -3.50 -11.00 0.66
N ALA A 313 -4.50 -10.75 -0.18
CA ALA A 313 -4.34 -10.69 -1.63
C ALA A 313 -5.00 -9.42 -2.21
N ILE A 314 -4.18 -8.43 -2.54
CA ILE A 314 -4.61 -7.17 -3.16
C ILE A 314 -3.96 -7.10 -4.55
N ASN A 315 -4.77 -7.23 -5.60
CA ASN A 315 -4.27 -7.16 -6.97
C ASN A 315 -4.22 -5.73 -7.49
N TRP A 316 -3.29 -5.42 -8.37
CA TRP A 316 -3.31 -4.17 -9.11
C TRP A 316 -4.39 -4.21 -10.20
N GLY A 317 -5.18 -3.09 -10.29
CA GLY A 317 -6.22 -2.91 -11.29
C GLY A 317 -7.58 -3.51 -10.91
N PHE A 318 -8.65 -2.77 -11.23
CA PHE A 318 -10.02 -3.20 -10.95
C PHE A 318 -10.97 -2.88 -12.09
N VAL A 319 -11.30 -1.59 -12.31
CA VAL A 319 -12.18 -1.14 -13.39
C VAL A 319 -11.35 -0.43 -14.45
N SER A 320 -11.43 -0.88 -15.69
CA SER A 320 -10.78 -0.24 -16.82
C SER A 320 -11.18 1.22 -16.94
N GLY A 321 -10.19 2.10 -16.92
CA GLY A 321 -10.41 3.54 -16.86
C GLY A 321 -9.27 4.36 -17.46
N LYS A 322 -9.17 5.61 -16.99
CA LYS A 322 -8.12 6.54 -17.42
C LYS A 322 -6.70 6.10 -16.99
N SER A 323 -6.57 5.23 -15.99
CA SER A 323 -5.28 4.65 -15.61
C SER A 323 -4.64 3.78 -16.71
N ASN A 324 -5.44 3.28 -17.67
CA ASN A 324 -4.98 2.45 -18.78
C ASN A 324 -4.25 1.16 -18.34
N THR A 325 -4.58 0.61 -17.19
CA THR A 325 -3.92 -0.57 -16.62
C THR A 325 -4.31 -1.89 -17.28
N ILE A 326 -5.14 -1.84 -18.32
CA ILE A 326 -5.34 -2.94 -19.27
C ILE A 326 -4.13 -3.21 -20.17
N PHE A 327 -3.27 -2.20 -20.39
CA PHE A 327 -2.07 -2.32 -21.21
C PHE A 327 -0.87 -2.77 -20.37
N SER A 328 0.09 -3.49 -20.98
CA SER A 328 1.30 -3.95 -20.31
C SER A 328 2.34 -2.84 -20.12
N TRP A 329 3.35 -3.09 -19.28
CA TRP A 329 4.45 -2.13 -19.06
C TRP A 329 5.28 -1.84 -20.30
N GLU A 330 5.32 -2.75 -21.28
CA GLU A 330 5.98 -2.50 -22.57
C GLU A 330 5.43 -1.24 -23.25
N THR A 331 4.13 -0.96 -23.04
CA THR A 331 3.46 0.20 -23.63
C THR A 331 3.90 1.54 -23.06
N ILE A 332 4.65 1.56 -21.94
CA ILE A 332 5.25 2.78 -21.38
C ILE A 332 6.21 3.41 -22.41
N THR A 333 6.93 2.59 -23.16
CA THR A 333 7.87 3.03 -24.19
C THR A 333 7.33 2.85 -25.62
N HIS A 334 6.40 1.95 -25.82
CA HIS A 334 5.80 1.61 -27.10
C HIS A 334 4.27 1.54 -26.97
N PRO A 335 3.56 2.69 -26.97
CA PRO A 335 2.11 2.71 -26.81
C PRO A 335 1.40 1.78 -27.80
N CYS A 336 0.38 1.07 -27.35
CA CYS A 336 -0.41 0.17 -28.16
C CYS A 336 -1.29 0.98 -29.12
N GLU A 337 -1.31 0.61 -30.41
CA GLU A 337 -2.10 1.30 -31.43
C GLU A 337 -3.60 0.96 -31.38
N THR A 338 -3.96 -0.15 -30.71
CA THR A 338 -5.35 -0.56 -30.57
C THR A 338 -5.96 0.01 -29.29
N PRO A 339 -7.25 0.35 -29.28
CA PRO A 339 -7.93 0.89 -28.08
C PRO A 339 -8.07 -0.13 -26.95
N GLU A 340 -7.93 -1.40 -27.22
CA GLU A 340 -7.99 -2.51 -26.27
C GLU A 340 -6.97 -3.57 -26.70
N PRO A 341 -6.08 -4.05 -25.79
CA PRO A 341 -5.15 -5.11 -26.11
C PRO A 341 -5.87 -6.47 -26.17
N GLU A 342 -5.31 -7.43 -26.89
CA GLU A 342 -5.86 -8.80 -27.00
C GLU A 342 -5.93 -9.48 -25.63
N LEU A 343 -4.89 -9.31 -24.79
CA LEU A 343 -4.83 -9.78 -23.41
C LEU A 343 -4.71 -8.57 -22.48
N TRP A 344 -5.71 -8.39 -21.61
CA TRP A 344 -5.65 -7.34 -20.59
C TRP A 344 -4.57 -7.64 -19.54
N PHE A 345 -3.86 -6.59 -19.14
CA PHE A 345 -2.75 -6.75 -18.21
C PHE A 345 -3.20 -6.92 -16.78
N HIS A 346 -3.96 -5.97 -16.22
CA HIS A 346 -4.37 -5.98 -14.81
C HIS A 346 -5.90 -6.03 -14.60
N ASP A 347 -6.66 -5.12 -15.23
CA ASP A 347 -8.04 -4.86 -14.83
C ASP A 347 -8.97 -6.07 -14.94
N ILE A 348 -10.01 -6.06 -14.10
CA ILE A 348 -10.99 -7.14 -13.95
C ILE A 348 -12.27 -6.82 -14.70
N LEU A 349 -12.74 -5.56 -14.58
CA LEU A 349 -14.03 -5.12 -15.10
C LEU A 349 -13.88 -4.03 -16.16
N ARG A 350 -14.82 -4.00 -17.08
CA ARG A 350 -15.04 -2.89 -18.00
C ARG A 350 -15.68 -1.71 -17.27
N LYS A 351 -15.71 -0.52 -17.89
CA LYS A 351 -16.31 0.71 -17.32
C LYS A 351 -17.78 0.58 -16.94
N ASP A 352 -18.48 -0.37 -17.54
CA ASP A 352 -19.89 -0.67 -17.27
C ASP A 352 -20.10 -1.76 -16.21
N GLY A 353 -19.03 -2.27 -15.62
CA GLY A 353 -19.04 -3.34 -14.63
C GLY A 353 -19.07 -4.74 -15.22
N THR A 354 -19.09 -4.89 -16.55
CA THR A 354 -19.01 -6.22 -17.17
C THR A 354 -17.62 -6.82 -17.04
N PRO A 355 -17.48 -8.13 -16.73
CA PRO A 355 -16.18 -8.77 -16.60
C PRO A 355 -15.36 -8.74 -17.91
N TYR A 356 -14.04 -8.54 -17.80
CA TYR A 356 -13.14 -8.91 -18.88
C TYR A 356 -13.17 -10.41 -19.13
N SER A 357 -13.10 -11.20 -18.06
CA SER A 357 -13.20 -12.65 -18.09
C SER A 357 -14.20 -13.14 -17.02
N SER A 358 -15.28 -13.78 -17.44
CA SER A 358 -16.25 -14.39 -16.52
C SER A 358 -15.62 -15.50 -15.68
N ASP A 359 -14.69 -16.29 -16.24
CA ASP A 359 -14.02 -17.37 -15.52
C ASP A 359 -13.17 -16.83 -14.34
N GLU A 360 -12.55 -15.66 -14.50
CA GLU A 360 -11.79 -15.00 -13.43
C GLU A 360 -12.72 -14.48 -12.33
N THR A 361 -13.80 -13.78 -12.68
CA THR A 361 -14.74 -13.27 -11.69
C THR A 361 -15.46 -14.38 -10.95
N ASP A 362 -15.79 -15.49 -11.62
CA ASP A 362 -16.37 -16.68 -11.00
C ASP A 362 -15.38 -17.37 -10.05
N LEU A 363 -14.08 -17.42 -10.42
CA LEU A 363 -13.05 -17.92 -9.53
C LEU A 363 -12.89 -17.03 -8.29
N ILE A 364 -12.81 -15.71 -8.49
CA ILE A 364 -12.73 -14.75 -7.38
C ILE A 364 -13.90 -14.97 -6.43
N LYS A 365 -15.15 -14.95 -6.91
CA LYS A 365 -16.36 -15.17 -6.11
C LYS A 365 -16.32 -16.49 -5.35
N ARG A 366 -15.91 -17.59 -5.99
CA ARG A 366 -15.77 -18.88 -5.31
C ARG A 366 -14.79 -18.84 -4.14
N LEU A 367 -13.69 -18.09 -4.28
CA LEU A 367 -12.66 -18.02 -3.24
C LEU A 367 -13.02 -17.02 -2.12
N THR A 368 -13.72 -15.95 -2.44
CA THR A 368 -14.03 -14.87 -1.49
C THR A 368 -15.36 -15.08 -0.77
N LEU A 369 -16.42 -15.54 -1.47
CA LEU A 369 -17.78 -15.66 -0.93
C LEU A 369 -18.08 -17.05 -0.35
N SER A 370 -17.28 -18.08 -0.63
CA SER A 370 -17.46 -19.38 0.02
C SER A 370 -17.12 -19.25 1.50
N ARG A 371 -18.14 -19.34 2.35
CA ARG A 371 -17.96 -19.45 3.82
C ARG A 371 -17.08 -20.68 4.10
N GLN A 372 -16.02 -20.48 4.87
CA GLN A 372 -15.23 -21.58 5.45
C GLN A 372 -16.09 -22.36 6.45
#